data_047a69b497022e37c02b1507787f13ff
#
_entry.id   047a69b497022e37c02b1507787f13ff
#
_cell.length_a   1.000
_cell.length_b   1.000
_cell.length_c   1.000
_cell.angle_alpha   90.00
_cell.angle_beta   90.00
_cell.angle_gamma   90.00
#
_symmetry.space_group_name_H-M   'P 1'
#
loop_
_entity.id
_entity.type
_entity.pdbx_description
1 polymer ?
#
loop_
_entity_poly.entity_id
_entity_poly.type
_entity_poly.pdbx_seq_one_letter_code
_entity_poly.pdbx_strand_id
1 'polypeptide(L)'
;MDYALLQEYAMQPRAQEETVSYLAEKLSHFVKWMDPVLICLPDQEPGGLSHLMEQAVLQCEGVPVTWGRDHRWMSLLRLAFSSRASAIVSTPLIALGLSKLQNYYSIPLFIRDVVTAGYPCEEWMIEGLCRGFDCNPRGCMSVGTTGIVAGFSCAKHHGIHIRQDVYQVEIVDGKGEPVPQGEMGEIVLSAKGRPQTRYAMGENARLTTGRCQCGEDAPLLMNIVPGRTEADGDLRKLGATLQSWNSVLDCRIERSPHGLEMELITLPGGRLPKLPSAAKQVIRPLNPEVDAPFFYDPTQKIRKNPETAIDF
;
A
#
# COMPACT_ATOMS: atom_id res chain seq x y z
N MET A 1 -3.40 -23.12 3.94
CA MET A 1 -4.31 -21.99 3.82
C MET A 1 -4.36 -21.61 2.35
N ASP A 2 -5.53 -21.56 1.77
CA ASP A 2 -5.65 -21.56 0.30
C ASP A 2 -6.09 -20.17 -0.21
N TYR A 3 -5.09 -19.35 -0.60
CA TYR A 3 -5.30 -18.06 -1.26
C TYR A 3 -6.24 -18.17 -2.47
N ALA A 4 -6.14 -19.27 -3.24
CA ALA A 4 -6.91 -19.45 -4.46
C ALA A 4 -8.42 -19.46 -4.19
N LEU A 5 -8.88 -20.09 -3.11
CA LEU A 5 -10.31 -20.12 -2.76
C LEU A 5 -10.83 -18.73 -2.34
N LEU A 6 -10.01 -17.93 -1.64
CA LEU A 6 -10.38 -16.56 -1.28
C LEU A 6 -10.43 -15.67 -2.52
N GLN A 7 -9.47 -15.83 -3.43
CA GLN A 7 -9.42 -15.13 -4.71
C GLN A 7 -10.61 -15.50 -5.60
N GLU A 8 -10.92 -16.79 -5.73
CA GLU A 8 -12.09 -17.26 -6.50
C GLU A 8 -13.39 -16.63 -5.98
N TYR A 9 -13.54 -16.52 -4.66
CA TYR A 9 -14.69 -15.83 -4.07
C TYR A 9 -14.73 -14.34 -4.47
N ALA A 10 -13.63 -13.63 -4.34
CA ALA A 10 -13.56 -12.20 -4.63
C ALA A 10 -13.73 -11.89 -6.13
N MET A 11 -13.37 -12.83 -7.01
CA MET A 11 -13.51 -12.66 -8.46
C MET A 11 -14.93 -12.91 -8.98
N GLN A 12 -15.88 -13.35 -8.14
CA GLN A 12 -17.28 -13.49 -8.55
C GLN A 12 -17.86 -12.11 -8.91
N PRO A 13 -18.62 -11.98 -10.00
CA PRO A 13 -19.17 -10.69 -10.45
C PRO A 13 -19.90 -9.91 -9.35
N ARG A 14 -20.74 -10.59 -8.59
CA ARG A 14 -21.45 -9.99 -7.46
C ARG A 14 -20.52 -9.46 -6.37
N ALA A 15 -19.49 -10.20 -6.01
CA ALA A 15 -18.51 -9.77 -5.00
C ALA A 15 -17.71 -8.55 -5.47
N GLN A 16 -17.41 -8.47 -6.78
CA GLN A 16 -16.77 -7.30 -7.37
C GLN A 16 -17.69 -6.08 -7.35
N GLU A 17 -18.95 -6.21 -7.75
CA GLU A 17 -19.95 -5.12 -7.69
C GLU A 17 -20.13 -4.61 -6.25
N GLU A 18 -20.25 -5.51 -5.27
CA GLU A 18 -20.32 -5.16 -3.85
C GLU A 18 -19.06 -4.44 -3.37
N THR A 19 -17.87 -4.85 -3.89
CA THR A 19 -16.59 -4.20 -3.57
C THR A 19 -16.48 -2.83 -4.19
N VAL A 20 -16.88 -2.64 -5.44
CA VAL A 20 -16.93 -1.33 -6.10
C VAL A 20 -17.86 -0.38 -5.34
N SER A 21 -19.06 -0.84 -4.98
CA SER A 21 -20.02 -0.04 -4.22
C SER A 21 -19.48 0.37 -2.85
N TYR A 22 -18.81 -0.54 -2.14
CA TYR A 22 -18.15 -0.24 -0.87
C TYR A 22 -17.03 0.80 -1.04
N LEU A 23 -16.16 0.63 -2.03
CA LEU A 23 -15.09 1.58 -2.30
C LEU A 23 -15.65 2.95 -2.69
N ALA A 24 -16.68 3.00 -3.53
CA ALA A 24 -17.35 4.24 -3.91
C ALA A 24 -17.94 4.97 -2.70
N GLU A 25 -18.59 4.26 -1.77
CA GLU A 25 -19.06 4.84 -0.50
C GLU A 25 -17.91 5.50 0.25
N LYS A 26 -16.78 4.80 0.43
CA LYS A 26 -15.62 5.35 1.16
C LYS A 26 -14.96 6.53 0.42
N LEU A 27 -14.84 6.45 -0.90
CA LEU A 27 -14.28 7.52 -1.74
C LEU A 27 -15.18 8.77 -1.80
N SER A 28 -16.49 8.63 -1.75
CA SER A 28 -17.44 9.74 -1.83
C SER A 28 -17.27 10.80 -0.73
N HIS A 29 -16.60 10.46 0.36
CA HIS A 29 -16.29 11.40 1.43
C HIS A 29 -15.31 12.50 1.01
N PHE A 30 -14.51 12.27 -0.03
CA PHE A 30 -13.48 13.23 -0.49
C PHE A 30 -13.38 13.37 -2.02
N VAL A 31 -13.80 12.38 -2.80
CA VAL A 31 -13.95 12.51 -4.25
C VAL A 31 -15.25 13.21 -4.57
N LYS A 32 -15.20 14.27 -5.36
CA LYS A 32 -16.37 15.06 -5.79
C LYS A 32 -16.57 14.92 -7.30
N TRP A 33 -17.70 15.43 -7.75
CA TRP A 33 -18.04 15.46 -9.17
C TRP A 33 -16.90 16.03 -10.01
N MET A 34 -16.48 15.28 -11.03
CA MET A 34 -15.40 15.61 -11.96
C MET A 34 -13.99 15.74 -11.32
N ASP A 35 -13.81 15.35 -10.06
CA ASP A 35 -12.48 15.34 -9.43
C ASP A 35 -11.57 14.31 -10.13
N PRO A 36 -10.39 14.71 -10.63
CA PRO A 36 -9.42 13.76 -11.18
C PRO A 36 -8.75 12.98 -10.06
N VAL A 37 -8.85 11.67 -10.11
CA VAL A 37 -8.24 10.75 -9.13
C VAL A 37 -7.15 9.93 -9.81
N LEU A 38 -5.91 10.14 -9.42
CA LEU A 38 -4.76 9.41 -9.95
C LEU A 38 -4.68 8.01 -9.34
N ILE A 39 -4.70 6.97 -10.17
CA ILE A 39 -4.63 5.57 -9.73
C ILE A 39 -3.27 4.99 -10.15
N CYS A 40 -2.44 4.68 -9.16
CA CYS A 40 -1.06 4.20 -9.31
C CYS A 40 -0.90 2.85 -8.58
N LEU A 41 -1.65 1.86 -9.02
CA LEU A 41 -1.56 0.50 -8.50
C LEU A 41 -0.97 -0.42 -9.59
N PRO A 42 -0.12 -1.39 -9.22
CA PRO A 42 0.61 -2.21 -10.18
C PRO A 42 -0.29 -3.14 -11.01
N ASP A 43 -1.37 -3.61 -10.44
CA ASP A 43 -2.26 -4.56 -11.10
C ASP A 43 -3.41 -3.84 -11.82
N GLN A 44 -3.42 -3.93 -13.15
CA GLN A 44 -4.45 -3.37 -14.03
C GLN A 44 -5.34 -4.45 -14.65
N GLU A 45 -5.21 -5.69 -14.21
CA GLU A 45 -6.02 -6.80 -14.71
C GLU A 45 -7.49 -6.63 -14.29
N PRO A 46 -8.43 -7.12 -15.12
CA PRO A 46 -9.85 -7.11 -14.76
C PRO A 46 -10.10 -7.80 -13.41
N GLY A 47 -10.79 -7.10 -12.52
CA GLY A 47 -11.03 -7.57 -11.15
C GLY A 47 -9.88 -7.34 -10.16
N GLY A 48 -8.73 -6.83 -10.61
CA GLY A 48 -7.68 -6.34 -9.76
C GLY A 48 -8.05 -5.03 -9.07
N LEU A 49 -7.29 -4.66 -8.03
CA LEU A 49 -7.61 -3.50 -7.20
C LEU A 49 -7.63 -2.18 -8.00
N SER A 50 -6.72 -2.02 -8.98
CA SER A 50 -6.70 -0.85 -9.85
C SER A 50 -8.02 -0.70 -10.61
N HIS A 51 -8.49 -1.79 -11.23
CA HIS A 51 -9.75 -1.80 -11.96
C HIS A 51 -10.96 -1.51 -11.06
N LEU A 52 -11.02 -2.11 -9.85
CA LEU A 52 -12.12 -1.85 -8.92
C LEU A 52 -12.11 -0.40 -8.41
N MET A 53 -10.94 0.20 -8.21
CA MET A 53 -10.80 1.61 -7.86
C MET A 53 -11.25 2.53 -8.99
N GLU A 54 -10.93 2.22 -10.25
CA GLU A 54 -11.43 2.97 -11.41
C GLU A 54 -12.96 2.98 -11.43
N GLN A 55 -13.58 1.81 -11.29
CA GLN A 55 -15.04 1.70 -11.26
C GLN A 55 -15.66 2.47 -10.07
N ALA A 56 -15.02 2.40 -8.90
CA ALA A 56 -15.48 3.12 -7.72
C ALA A 56 -15.39 4.65 -7.89
N VAL A 57 -14.31 5.16 -8.51
CA VAL A 57 -14.17 6.60 -8.83
C VAL A 57 -15.23 7.03 -9.83
N LEU A 58 -15.53 6.24 -10.87
CA LEU A 58 -16.61 6.53 -11.81
C LEU A 58 -17.97 6.54 -11.12
N GLN A 59 -18.21 5.62 -10.20
CA GLN A 59 -19.45 5.58 -9.41
C GLN A 59 -19.61 6.81 -8.50
N CYS A 60 -18.50 7.44 -8.08
CA CYS A 60 -18.48 8.72 -7.36
C CYS A 60 -18.60 9.93 -8.29
N GLU A 61 -18.84 9.73 -9.60
CA GLU A 61 -18.83 10.80 -10.61
C GLU A 61 -17.47 11.53 -10.71
N GLY A 62 -16.39 10.93 -10.23
CA GLY A 62 -15.01 11.39 -10.40
C GLY A 62 -14.43 10.95 -11.74
N VAL A 63 -13.24 11.42 -12.06
CA VAL A 63 -12.50 11.07 -13.29
C VAL A 63 -11.27 10.23 -12.94
N PRO A 64 -11.28 8.92 -13.18
CA PRO A 64 -10.11 8.09 -12.93
C PRO A 64 -9.02 8.43 -13.95
N VAL A 65 -7.81 8.64 -13.44
CA VAL A 65 -6.59 8.89 -14.23
C VAL A 65 -5.60 7.78 -13.89
N THR A 66 -5.53 6.76 -14.73
CA THR A 66 -4.69 5.60 -14.45
C THR A 66 -3.27 5.83 -14.95
N TRP A 67 -2.30 5.56 -14.09
CA TRP A 67 -0.90 5.51 -14.47
C TRP A 67 -0.65 4.25 -15.31
N GLY A 68 -0.67 4.42 -16.60
CA GLY A 68 -0.68 3.34 -17.57
C GLY A 68 0.65 2.58 -17.69
N ARG A 69 1.01 2.15 -18.90
CA ARG A 69 2.16 1.28 -19.17
C ARG A 69 3.53 1.94 -18.99
N ASP A 70 3.60 3.25 -18.95
CA ASP A 70 4.85 3.98 -18.69
C ASP A 70 5.04 4.18 -17.18
N HIS A 71 5.69 3.21 -16.55
CA HIS A 71 5.87 3.17 -15.10
C HIS A 71 7.05 4.00 -14.59
N ARG A 72 7.62 4.91 -15.40
CA ARG A 72 8.74 5.77 -14.97
C ARG A 72 8.30 6.83 -13.98
N TRP A 73 9.17 7.14 -13.02
CA TRP A 73 8.92 8.17 -12.01
C TRP A 73 8.51 9.52 -12.60
N MET A 74 9.18 9.95 -13.69
CA MET A 74 8.87 11.22 -14.31
C MET A 74 7.56 11.20 -15.10
N SER A 75 7.13 10.06 -15.64
CA SER A 75 5.80 9.94 -16.24
C SER A 75 4.69 10.09 -15.20
N LEU A 76 4.90 9.52 -14.02
CA LEU A 76 3.98 9.68 -12.88
C LEU A 76 3.85 11.15 -12.46
N LEU A 77 4.99 11.84 -12.26
CA LEU A 77 5.00 13.25 -11.87
C LEU A 77 4.30 14.13 -12.90
N ARG A 78 4.61 13.92 -14.20
CA ARG A 78 3.98 14.66 -15.32
C ARG A 78 2.47 14.39 -15.39
N LEU A 79 2.05 13.13 -15.21
CA LEU A 79 0.64 12.76 -15.23
C LEU A 79 -0.11 13.39 -14.06
N ALA A 80 0.43 13.32 -12.83
CA ALA A 80 -0.16 13.94 -11.66
C ALA A 80 -0.33 15.46 -11.82
N PHE A 81 0.66 16.12 -12.40
CA PHE A 81 0.61 17.57 -12.65
C PHE A 81 -0.38 17.91 -13.77
N SER A 82 -0.30 17.25 -14.93
CA SER A 82 -1.12 17.58 -16.11
C SER A 82 -2.60 17.27 -15.92
N SER A 83 -2.92 16.19 -15.20
CA SER A 83 -4.31 15.84 -14.87
C SER A 83 -4.90 16.72 -13.76
N ARG A 84 -4.07 17.50 -13.05
CA ARG A 84 -4.47 18.25 -11.85
C ARG A 84 -5.16 17.36 -10.82
N ALA A 85 -4.63 16.14 -10.66
CA ALA A 85 -5.22 15.16 -9.76
C ALA A 85 -5.42 15.75 -8.35
N SER A 86 -6.64 15.62 -7.84
CA SER A 86 -7.01 16.10 -6.51
C SER A 86 -6.85 15.03 -5.43
N ALA A 87 -6.82 13.77 -5.85
CA ALA A 87 -6.58 12.62 -5.00
C ALA A 87 -5.66 11.61 -5.71
N ILE A 88 -4.97 10.79 -4.93
CA ILE A 88 -4.17 9.66 -5.41
C ILE A 88 -4.56 8.38 -4.67
N VAL A 89 -4.69 7.28 -5.42
CA VAL A 89 -4.77 5.91 -4.90
C VAL A 89 -3.52 5.17 -5.35
N SER A 90 -2.69 4.74 -4.42
CA SER A 90 -1.41 4.10 -4.75
C SER A 90 -0.90 3.21 -3.62
N THR A 91 0.21 2.49 -3.86
CA THR A 91 0.98 1.93 -2.75
C THR A 91 1.64 3.06 -1.95
N PRO A 92 1.90 2.86 -0.63
CA PRO A 92 2.49 3.90 0.22
C PRO A 92 3.82 4.46 -0.32
N LEU A 93 4.70 3.58 -0.83
CA LEU A 93 6.02 3.98 -1.33
C LEU A 93 5.95 4.79 -2.63
N ILE A 94 5.02 4.46 -3.52
CA ILE A 94 4.81 5.24 -4.77
C ILE A 94 4.31 6.65 -4.42
N ALA A 95 3.33 6.76 -3.51
CA ALA A 95 2.86 8.08 -3.06
C ALA A 95 3.99 8.88 -2.40
N LEU A 96 4.79 8.24 -1.54
CA LEU A 96 5.93 8.87 -0.88
C LEU A 96 6.99 9.32 -1.89
N GLY A 97 7.32 8.51 -2.87
CA GLY A 97 8.24 8.87 -3.96
C GLY A 97 7.73 10.06 -4.77
N LEU A 98 6.44 10.07 -5.12
CA LEU A 98 5.83 11.20 -5.82
C LEU A 98 5.89 12.50 -4.99
N SER A 99 5.66 12.42 -3.67
CA SER A 99 5.79 13.57 -2.78
C SER A 99 7.21 14.12 -2.72
N LYS A 100 8.23 13.26 -2.76
CA LYS A 100 9.64 13.66 -2.82
C LYS A 100 9.98 14.34 -4.15
N LEU A 101 9.48 13.79 -5.27
CA LEU A 101 9.70 14.34 -6.60
C LEU A 101 9.08 15.74 -6.77
N GLN A 102 7.83 15.94 -6.32
CA GLN A 102 7.22 17.26 -6.38
C GLN A 102 8.05 18.33 -5.63
N ASN A 103 8.55 17.96 -4.45
CA ASN A 103 9.38 18.86 -3.65
C ASN A 103 10.74 19.12 -4.29
N TYR A 104 11.38 18.08 -4.82
CA TYR A 104 12.69 18.19 -5.47
C TYR A 104 12.64 19.07 -6.72
N TYR A 105 11.64 18.85 -7.59
CA TYR A 105 11.49 19.63 -8.81
C TYR A 105 10.71 20.93 -8.62
N SER A 106 10.25 21.22 -7.40
CA SER A 106 9.40 22.38 -7.09
C SER A 106 8.16 22.47 -8.00
N ILE A 107 7.57 21.30 -8.30
CA ILE A 107 6.35 21.18 -9.11
C ILE A 107 5.17 20.98 -8.15
N PRO A 108 4.29 22.00 -7.95
CA PRO A 108 3.17 21.86 -7.03
C PRO A 108 2.12 20.91 -7.62
N LEU A 109 1.84 19.83 -6.91
CA LEU A 109 0.72 18.96 -7.21
C LEU A 109 -0.55 19.42 -6.47
N PHE A 110 -1.71 19.07 -6.99
CA PHE A 110 -3.00 19.49 -6.43
C PHE A 110 -3.62 18.41 -5.53
N ILE A 111 -2.84 17.39 -5.15
CA ILE A 111 -3.28 16.24 -4.37
C ILE A 111 -3.61 16.69 -2.94
N ARG A 112 -4.87 16.56 -2.56
CA ARG A 112 -5.41 16.86 -1.23
C ARG A 112 -5.68 15.60 -0.42
N ASP A 113 -5.91 14.48 -1.11
CA ASP A 113 -6.27 13.22 -0.51
C ASP A 113 -5.39 12.08 -1.04
N VAL A 114 -4.88 11.28 -0.12
CA VAL A 114 -4.04 10.12 -0.43
C VAL A 114 -4.72 8.88 0.11
N VAL A 115 -4.95 7.89 -0.74
CA VAL A 115 -5.39 6.54 -0.36
C VAL A 115 -4.24 5.58 -0.62
N THR A 116 -3.79 4.92 0.42
CA THR A 116 -2.76 3.89 0.34
C THR A 116 -3.38 2.51 0.31
N ALA A 117 -2.94 1.63 -0.59
CA ALA A 117 -3.47 0.29 -0.76
C ALA A 117 -2.37 -0.70 -1.16
N GLY A 118 -2.64 -1.99 -1.04
CA GLY A 118 -1.72 -3.06 -1.43
C GLY A 118 -0.74 -3.49 -0.34
N TYR A 119 -0.34 -2.57 0.52
CA TYR A 119 0.59 -2.80 1.63
C TYR A 119 0.21 -1.97 2.85
N PRO A 120 0.64 -2.38 4.06
CA PRO A 120 0.50 -1.58 5.25
C PRO A 120 1.21 -0.23 5.09
N CYS A 121 0.51 0.85 5.42
CA CYS A 121 1.12 2.17 5.53
C CYS A 121 1.63 2.35 6.96
N GLU A 122 2.93 2.17 7.16
CA GLU A 122 3.57 2.29 8.46
C GLU A 122 3.62 3.76 8.91
N GLU A 123 3.80 4.00 10.22
CA GLU A 123 3.75 5.33 10.83
C GLU A 123 4.73 6.33 10.17
N TRP A 124 5.97 5.89 9.88
CA TRP A 124 6.96 6.74 9.21
C TRP A 124 6.55 7.12 7.77
N MET A 125 5.79 6.24 7.06
CA MET A 125 5.22 6.55 5.76
C MET A 125 4.09 7.56 5.88
N ILE A 126 3.20 7.38 6.85
CA ILE A 126 2.11 8.32 7.17
C ILE A 126 2.68 9.70 7.43
N GLU A 127 3.70 9.82 8.30
CA GLU A 127 4.37 11.08 8.57
C GLU A 127 5.02 11.70 7.32
N GLY A 128 5.63 10.87 6.47
CA GLY A 128 6.23 11.32 5.21
C GLY A 128 5.18 11.87 4.24
N LEU A 129 4.04 11.18 4.12
CA LEU A 129 2.92 11.59 3.26
C LEU A 129 2.23 12.85 3.79
N CYS A 130 2.02 12.95 5.11
CA CYS A 130 1.48 14.16 5.74
C CYS A 130 2.35 15.38 5.45
N ARG A 131 3.67 15.25 5.57
CA ARG A 131 4.61 16.35 5.25
C ARG A 131 4.66 16.64 3.74
N GLY A 132 4.56 15.61 2.90
CA GLY A 132 4.73 15.74 1.46
C GLY A 132 3.53 16.33 0.73
N PHE A 133 2.32 15.97 1.16
CA PHE A 133 1.07 16.39 0.52
C PHE A 133 0.17 17.28 1.41
N ASP A 134 0.61 17.59 2.63
CA ASP A 134 -0.20 18.33 3.62
C ASP A 134 -1.60 17.69 3.81
N CYS A 135 -1.65 16.38 3.91
CA CYS A 135 -2.88 15.61 4.02
C CYS A 135 -2.75 14.46 5.04
N ASN A 136 -3.88 13.92 5.46
CA ASN A 136 -3.95 12.68 6.24
C ASN A 136 -4.20 11.50 5.28
N PRO A 137 -3.24 10.58 5.08
CA PRO A 137 -3.45 9.44 4.21
C PRO A 137 -4.48 8.47 4.80
N ARG A 138 -5.29 7.88 3.92
CA ARG A 138 -6.28 6.84 4.24
C ARG A 138 -5.77 5.50 3.75
N GLY A 139 -5.96 4.45 4.53
CA GLY A 139 -5.62 3.09 4.15
C GLY A 139 -6.82 2.36 3.56
N CYS A 140 -6.60 1.64 2.48
CA CYS A 140 -7.48 0.61 1.96
C CYS A 140 -6.79 -0.73 2.15
N MET A 141 -7.34 -1.58 3.03
CA MET A 141 -6.79 -2.89 3.29
C MET A 141 -7.20 -3.87 2.21
N SER A 142 -6.23 -4.39 1.51
CA SER A 142 -6.42 -5.39 0.46
C SER A 142 -5.36 -6.50 0.58
N VAL A 143 -5.62 -7.64 -0.02
CA VAL A 143 -4.59 -8.69 -0.16
C VAL A 143 -3.71 -8.31 -1.36
N GLY A 144 -2.58 -7.68 -1.10
CA GLY A 144 -1.76 -7.09 -2.15
C GLY A 144 -2.58 -6.13 -3.02
N THR A 145 -2.37 -6.17 -4.33
CA THR A 145 -3.12 -5.38 -5.31
C THR A 145 -4.28 -6.14 -5.96
N THR A 146 -4.69 -7.25 -5.36
CA THR A 146 -5.83 -8.06 -5.85
C THR A 146 -7.17 -7.39 -5.55
N GLY A 147 -8.24 -7.93 -6.12
CA GLY A 147 -9.60 -7.48 -5.86
C GLY A 147 -10.16 -7.81 -4.46
N ILE A 148 -9.36 -8.43 -3.58
CA ILE A 148 -9.78 -8.76 -2.21
C ILE A 148 -9.58 -7.52 -1.34
N VAL A 149 -10.66 -6.76 -1.11
CA VAL A 149 -10.68 -5.56 -0.27
C VAL A 149 -11.36 -5.86 1.04
N ALA A 150 -10.57 -5.92 2.10
CA ALA A 150 -11.02 -6.33 3.44
C ALA A 150 -11.51 -5.17 4.32
N GLY A 151 -11.09 -3.95 4.04
CA GLY A 151 -11.49 -2.82 4.87
C GLY A 151 -10.96 -1.46 4.43
N PHE A 152 -11.33 -0.41 5.16
CA PHE A 152 -10.93 0.96 4.88
C PHE A 152 -10.67 1.74 6.18
N SER A 153 -9.87 2.81 6.09
CA SER A 153 -9.49 3.64 7.23
C SER A 153 -10.67 4.17 8.02
N CYS A 154 -10.52 4.12 9.33
CA CYS A 154 -11.38 4.83 10.26
C CYS A 154 -11.23 6.35 10.09
N ALA A 155 -12.34 7.09 10.17
CA ALA A 155 -12.32 8.55 10.08
C ALA A 155 -11.64 9.24 11.29
N LYS A 156 -11.45 8.52 12.40
CA LYS A 156 -10.92 9.07 13.67
C LYS A 156 -9.56 8.49 14.08
N HIS A 157 -9.14 7.37 13.50
CA HIS A 157 -7.92 6.64 13.88
C HIS A 157 -7.15 6.19 12.64
N HIS A 158 -5.86 5.91 12.81
CA HIS A 158 -5.04 5.25 11.78
C HIS A 158 -5.27 3.73 11.74
N GLY A 159 -6.51 3.29 12.06
CA GLY A 159 -6.93 1.90 11.99
C GLY A 159 -7.80 1.63 10.77
N ILE A 160 -8.05 0.37 10.51
CA ILE A 160 -8.86 -0.12 9.38
C ILE A 160 -10.11 -0.80 9.93
N HIS A 161 -11.28 -0.29 9.58
CA HIS A 161 -12.54 -1.00 9.80
C HIS A 161 -12.72 -2.10 8.78
N ILE A 162 -13.05 -3.30 9.28
CA ILE A 162 -13.21 -4.49 8.46
C ILE A 162 -14.63 -4.58 7.90
N ARG A 163 -14.74 -4.99 6.66
CA ARG A 163 -16.00 -5.34 6.00
C ARG A 163 -16.55 -6.66 6.54
N GLN A 164 -17.10 -6.63 7.75
CA GLN A 164 -17.63 -7.83 8.41
C GLN A 164 -18.92 -8.41 7.77
N ASP A 165 -19.49 -7.71 6.81
CA ASP A 165 -20.56 -8.22 5.94
C ASP A 165 -20.04 -9.27 4.95
N VAL A 166 -18.78 -9.13 4.50
CA VAL A 166 -18.13 -9.96 3.49
C VAL A 166 -17.04 -10.85 4.09
N TYR A 167 -16.25 -10.33 5.04
CA TYR A 167 -15.07 -11.02 5.58
C TYR A 167 -15.18 -11.22 7.09
N GLN A 168 -14.51 -12.27 7.54
CA GLN A 168 -14.20 -12.52 8.93
C GLN A 168 -12.69 -12.38 9.11
N VAL A 169 -12.28 -11.67 10.18
CA VAL A 169 -10.88 -11.47 10.55
C VAL A 169 -10.62 -12.12 11.89
N GLU A 170 -9.51 -12.85 11.98
CA GLU A 170 -8.95 -13.40 13.19
C GLU A 170 -7.55 -12.86 13.39
N ILE A 171 -7.14 -12.68 14.63
CA ILE A 171 -5.73 -12.42 14.98
C ILE A 171 -5.21 -13.67 15.68
N VAL A 172 -4.12 -14.22 15.16
CA VAL A 172 -3.60 -15.52 15.62
C VAL A 172 -2.13 -15.43 16.03
N ASP A 173 -1.73 -16.35 16.87
CA ASP A 173 -0.34 -16.55 17.26
C ASP A 173 0.44 -17.36 16.21
N GLY A 174 1.74 -17.60 16.45
CA GLY A 174 2.60 -18.38 15.56
C GLY A 174 2.21 -19.87 15.42
N LYS A 175 1.20 -20.35 16.19
CA LYS A 175 0.62 -21.69 16.06
C LYS A 175 -0.71 -21.68 15.29
N GLY A 176 -1.20 -20.50 14.95
CA GLY A 176 -2.48 -20.31 14.27
C GLY A 176 -3.69 -20.29 15.20
N GLU A 177 -3.46 -20.19 16.53
CA GLU A 177 -4.50 -20.09 17.53
C GLU A 177 -4.90 -18.63 17.79
N PRO A 178 -6.20 -18.33 17.99
CA PRO A 178 -6.64 -16.97 18.25
C PRO A 178 -5.98 -16.36 19.50
N VAL A 179 -5.51 -15.12 19.40
CA VAL A 179 -4.99 -14.36 20.55
C VAL A 179 -6.10 -13.57 21.24
N PRO A 180 -5.93 -13.22 22.53
CA PRO A 180 -6.86 -12.32 23.23
C PRO A 180 -7.05 -10.98 22.51
N GLN A 181 -8.24 -10.40 22.65
CA GLN A 181 -8.57 -9.10 22.08
C GLN A 181 -7.55 -8.03 22.50
N GLY A 182 -7.06 -7.26 21.52
CA GLY A 182 -6.08 -6.20 21.73
C GLY A 182 -4.63 -6.69 21.80
N GLU A 183 -4.37 -7.97 21.73
CA GLU A 183 -3.03 -8.50 21.57
C GLU A 183 -2.58 -8.48 20.09
N MET A 184 -1.26 -8.41 19.90
CA MET A 184 -0.65 -8.41 18.56
C MET A 184 -0.53 -9.84 18.05
N GLY A 185 -0.95 -10.08 16.80
CA GLY A 185 -0.78 -11.36 16.13
C GLY A 185 -0.96 -11.24 14.62
N GLU A 186 -0.81 -12.34 13.92
CA GLU A 186 -0.96 -12.40 12.46
C GLU A 186 -2.43 -12.26 12.05
N ILE A 187 -2.67 -11.45 11.03
CA ILE A 187 -4.01 -11.27 10.46
C ILE A 187 -4.35 -12.47 9.59
N VAL A 188 -5.45 -13.13 9.91
CA VAL A 188 -6.04 -14.17 9.08
C VAL A 188 -7.40 -13.69 8.58
N LEU A 189 -7.57 -13.70 7.26
CA LEU A 189 -8.78 -13.30 6.58
C LEU A 189 -9.50 -14.53 6.03
N SER A 190 -10.83 -14.55 6.14
CA SER A 190 -11.67 -15.53 5.46
C SER A 190 -12.95 -14.89 4.92
N ALA A 191 -13.53 -15.43 3.86
CA ALA A 191 -14.85 -15.04 3.42
C ALA A 191 -15.89 -15.48 4.45
N LYS A 192 -16.84 -14.62 4.77
CA LYS A 192 -17.87 -14.89 5.79
C LYS A 192 -18.65 -16.15 5.49
N GLY A 193 -18.75 -17.03 6.47
CA GLY A 193 -19.42 -18.31 6.34
C GLY A 193 -18.66 -19.36 5.50
N ARG A 194 -17.41 -19.09 5.12
CA ARG A 194 -16.56 -19.99 4.32
C ARG A 194 -15.19 -20.18 4.97
N PRO A 195 -15.08 -20.90 6.10
CA PRO A 195 -13.84 -21.06 6.84
C PRO A 195 -12.71 -21.73 6.03
N GLN A 196 -13.04 -22.48 4.98
CA GLN A 196 -12.06 -23.05 4.06
C GLN A 196 -11.26 -22.00 3.26
N THR A 197 -11.73 -20.75 3.20
CA THR A 197 -11.04 -19.65 2.54
C THR A 197 -10.04 -18.92 3.47
N ARG A 198 -9.76 -19.49 4.64
CA ARG A 198 -8.86 -18.91 5.64
C ARG A 198 -7.47 -18.68 5.07
N TYR A 199 -7.02 -17.43 5.08
CA TYR A 199 -5.77 -16.99 4.47
C TYR A 199 -4.99 -16.08 5.44
N ALA A 200 -3.72 -16.40 5.71
CA ALA A 200 -2.82 -15.55 6.48
C ALA A 200 -2.28 -14.45 5.58
N MET A 201 -2.48 -13.21 5.98
CA MET A 201 -2.11 -12.05 5.17
C MET A 201 -0.60 -11.74 5.19
N GLY A 202 0.14 -12.33 6.12
CA GLY A 202 1.55 -12.02 6.33
C GLY A 202 1.77 -10.67 7.01
N GLU A 203 0.73 -10.12 7.63
CA GLU A 203 0.73 -8.85 8.37
C GLU A 203 0.28 -9.12 9.80
N ASN A 204 0.80 -8.32 10.74
CA ASN A 204 0.39 -8.38 12.14
C ASN A 204 -0.42 -7.13 12.51
N ALA A 205 -1.40 -7.32 13.40
CA ALA A 205 -2.20 -6.21 13.91
C ALA A 205 -2.76 -6.53 15.30
N ARG A 206 -3.41 -5.53 15.89
CA ARG A 206 -4.30 -5.68 17.06
C ARG A 206 -5.72 -5.51 16.61
N LEU A 207 -6.61 -6.40 17.02
CA LEU A 207 -8.04 -6.29 16.74
C LEU A 207 -8.76 -5.75 17.96
N THR A 208 -9.55 -4.70 17.76
CA THR A 208 -10.50 -4.19 18.76
C THR A 208 -11.92 -4.34 18.24
N THR A 209 -12.84 -4.72 19.11
CA THR A 209 -14.26 -4.86 18.80
C THR A 209 -15.07 -3.88 19.65
N GLY A 210 -16.28 -3.57 19.22
CA GLY A 210 -17.15 -2.61 19.83
C GLY A 210 -17.25 -1.31 19.05
N ARG A 211 -18.14 -0.41 19.51
CA ARG A 211 -18.45 0.82 18.80
C ARG A 211 -17.28 1.79 18.80
N CYS A 212 -16.81 2.13 17.61
CA CYS A 212 -15.75 3.09 17.41
C CYS A 212 -16.24 4.53 17.66
N GLN A 213 -15.32 5.44 18.03
CA GLN A 213 -15.60 6.86 18.17
C GLN A 213 -16.02 7.55 16.85
N CYS A 214 -15.76 6.95 15.69
CA CYS A 214 -16.27 7.41 14.41
C CYS A 214 -17.76 7.11 14.20
N GLY A 215 -18.35 6.28 15.06
CA GLY A 215 -19.74 5.84 15.00
C GLY A 215 -19.94 4.49 14.31
N GLU A 216 -18.92 3.97 13.63
CA GLU A 216 -18.96 2.66 12.95
C GLU A 216 -18.87 1.53 13.99
N ASP A 217 -19.73 0.52 13.85
CA ASP A 217 -19.77 -0.67 14.71
C ASP A 217 -19.18 -1.87 13.97
N ALA A 218 -17.96 -1.69 13.47
CA ALA A 218 -17.19 -2.73 12.78
C ALA A 218 -15.89 -2.98 13.53
N PRO A 219 -15.35 -4.21 13.50
CA PRO A 219 -14.04 -4.49 14.05
C PRO A 219 -12.98 -3.55 13.47
N LEU A 220 -12.08 -3.09 14.32
CA LEU A 220 -11.02 -2.15 13.98
C LEU A 220 -9.66 -2.81 14.15
N LEU A 221 -8.90 -2.93 13.07
CA LEU A 221 -7.50 -3.31 13.08
C LEU A 221 -6.63 -2.09 13.35
N MET A 222 -5.75 -2.21 14.34
CA MET A 222 -4.82 -1.16 14.75
C MET A 222 -3.38 -1.65 14.65
N ASN A 223 -2.44 -0.72 14.45
CA ASN A 223 -1.01 -1.01 14.43
C ASN A 223 -0.66 -2.09 13.40
N ILE A 224 -1.21 -1.99 12.20
CA ILE A 224 -0.93 -2.93 11.11
C ILE A 224 0.52 -2.75 10.70
N VAL A 225 1.29 -3.83 10.80
CA VAL A 225 2.70 -3.88 10.43
C VAL A 225 2.95 -5.13 9.60
N PRO A 226 3.91 -5.11 8.68
CA PRO A 226 4.31 -6.31 7.98
C PRO A 226 4.69 -7.42 8.96
N GLY A 227 4.29 -8.66 8.69
CA GLY A 227 4.65 -9.83 9.49
C GLY A 227 6.16 -10.02 9.50
N ARG A 228 6.71 -10.47 10.63
CA ARG A 228 8.15 -10.60 10.84
C ARG A 228 8.55 -12.08 10.76
N THR A 229 9.51 -12.37 9.87
CA THR A 229 10.53 -13.34 10.27
C THR A 229 11.62 -12.56 11.04
N GLU A 230 12.22 -13.12 12.08
CA GLU A 230 13.29 -12.43 12.85
C GLU A 230 14.44 -11.96 11.94
N ALA A 231 14.73 -12.72 10.88
CA ALA A 231 15.75 -12.39 9.89
C ALA A 231 15.47 -11.11 9.09
N ASP A 232 14.20 -10.72 8.94
CA ASP A 232 13.77 -9.60 8.09
C ASP A 232 13.61 -8.29 8.85
N GLY A 233 13.49 -8.35 10.18
CA GLY A 233 13.25 -7.17 11.01
C GLY A 233 14.31 -6.08 10.89
N ASP A 234 15.58 -6.48 10.73
CA ASP A 234 16.70 -5.53 10.59
C ASP A 234 16.76 -4.91 9.19
N LEU A 235 16.42 -5.69 8.15
CA LEU A 235 16.37 -5.18 6.78
C LEU A 235 15.22 -4.18 6.61
N ARG A 236 14.06 -4.44 7.20
CA ARG A 236 12.92 -3.51 7.18
C ARG A 236 13.22 -2.21 7.91
N LYS A 237 13.87 -2.28 9.08
CA LYS A 237 14.33 -1.07 9.79
C LYS A 237 15.32 -0.26 8.96
N LEU A 238 16.23 -0.96 8.28
CA LEU A 238 17.18 -0.31 7.38
C LEU A 238 16.45 0.36 6.20
N GLY A 239 15.55 -0.37 5.54
CA GLY A 239 14.74 0.16 4.44
C GLY A 239 13.90 1.37 4.87
N ALA A 240 13.19 1.28 5.99
CA ALA A 240 12.44 2.39 6.57
C ALA A 240 13.33 3.61 6.84
N THR A 241 14.53 3.36 7.41
CA THR A 241 15.51 4.44 7.64
C THR A 241 15.96 5.08 6.33
N LEU A 242 16.26 4.30 5.31
CA LEU A 242 16.69 4.80 4.01
C LEU A 242 15.55 5.57 3.31
N GLN A 243 14.38 4.97 3.24
CA GLN A 243 13.22 5.57 2.60
C GLN A 243 12.68 6.83 3.32
N SER A 244 12.93 6.99 4.62
CA SER A 244 12.56 8.21 5.35
C SER A 244 13.37 9.44 4.95
N TRP A 245 14.53 9.27 4.29
CA TRP A 245 15.36 10.39 3.81
C TRP A 245 14.80 10.98 2.51
N ASN A 246 14.64 12.30 2.48
CA ASN A 246 14.12 12.99 1.30
C ASN A 246 15.00 12.84 0.05
N SER A 247 16.29 12.57 0.24
CA SER A 247 17.25 12.35 -0.84
C SER A 247 17.24 10.93 -1.41
N VAL A 248 16.64 9.97 -0.72
CA VAL A 248 16.47 8.61 -1.23
C VAL A 248 15.08 8.51 -1.85
N LEU A 249 15.03 8.41 -3.16
CA LEU A 249 13.76 8.27 -3.88
C LEU A 249 13.22 6.86 -3.74
N ASP A 250 14.10 5.87 -3.91
CA ASP A 250 13.74 4.46 -3.83
C ASP A 250 14.94 3.62 -3.39
N CYS A 251 14.71 2.46 -2.78
CA CYS A 251 15.77 1.54 -2.41
C CYS A 251 15.32 0.09 -2.51
N ARG A 252 16.28 -0.76 -2.87
CA ARG A 252 16.18 -2.23 -2.83
C ARG A 252 17.27 -2.76 -1.92
N ILE A 253 16.92 -3.72 -1.06
CA ILE A 253 17.84 -4.36 -0.13
C ILE A 253 17.62 -5.86 -0.23
N GLU A 254 18.69 -6.61 -0.50
CA GLU A 254 18.63 -8.05 -0.66
C GLU A 254 19.73 -8.74 0.15
N ARG A 255 19.40 -9.92 0.72
CA ARG A 255 20.42 -10.83 1.24
C ARG A 255 20.88 -11.74 0.12
N SER A 256 22.18 -11.70 -0.19
CA SER A 256 22.83 -12.64 -1.11
C SER A 256 23.71 -13.62 -0.34
N PRO A 257 24.18 -14.72 -0.96
CA PRO A 257 25.21 -15.60 -0.37
C PRO A 257 26.49 -14.87 0.00
N HIS A 258 26.73 -13.70 -0.57
CA HIS A 258 27.93 -12.87 -0.37
C HIS A 258 27.73 -11.74 0.64
N GLY A 259 26.56 -11.67 1.28
CA GLY A 259 26.23 -10.63 2.25
C GLY A 259 25.04 -9.77 1.84
N LEU A 260 24.96 -8.57 2.39
CA LEU A 260 23.89 -7.61 2.11
C LEU A 260 24.22 -6.82 0.84
N GLU A 261 23.28 -6.77 -0.09
CA GLU A 261 23.35 -5.93 -1.28
C GLU A 261 22.26 -4.86 -1.21
N MET A 262 22.62 -3.62 -1.58
CA MET A 262 21.70 -2.49 -1.57
C MET A 262 21.81 -1.69 -2.86
N GLU A 263 20.69 -1.35 -3.46
CA GLU A 263 20.61 -0.39 -4.56
C GLU A 263 19.73 0.79 -4.14
N LEU A 264 20.25 2.01 -4.30
CA LEU A 264 19.54 3.24 -3.97
C LEU A 264 19.43 4.12 -5.20
N ILE A 265 18.21 4.59 -5.48
CA ILE A 265 17.95 5.71 -6.41
C ILE A 265 17.86 6.98 -5.57
N THR A 266 18.71 7.96 -5.87
CA THR A 266 18.80 9.18 -5.07
C THR A 266 18.45 10.42 -5.86
N LEU A 267 17.90 11.42 -5.19
CA LEU A 267 17.71 12.74 -5.74
C LEU A 267 19.04 13.50 -5.68
N PRO A 268 19.51 14.08 -6.80
CA PRO A 268 20.80 14.75 -6.86
C PRO A 268 20.98 15.87 -5.81
N GLY A 269 22.19 16.00 -5.27
CA GLY A 269 22.51 17.06 -4.30
C GLY A 269 22.04 16.82 -2.86
N GLY A 270 21.30 15.74 -2.60
CA GLY A 270 20.84 15.40 -1.24
C GLY A 270 21.94 14.72 -0.41
N ARG A 271 21.86 14.90 0.91
CA ARG A 271 22.71 14.13 1.87
C ARG A 271 22.14 12.73 2.00
N LEU A 272 23.03 11.75 2.07
CA LEU A 272 22.66 10.36 2.31
C LEU A 272 22.80 9.99 3.79
N PRO A 273 21.98 9.05 4.28
CA PRO A 273 22.16 8.46 5.60
C PRO A 273 23.46 7.67 5.66
N LYS A 274 23.94 7.39 6.88
CA LYS A 274 25.07 6.51 7.08
C LYS A 274 24.65 5.08 6.72
N LEU A 275 25.31 4.52 5.71
CA LEU A 275 25.05 3.17 5.22
C LEU A 275 25.89 2.12 5.95
N PRO A 276 25.41 0.87 6.07
CA PRO A 276 26.19 -0.25 6.60
C PRO A 276 27.47 -0.48 5.77
N SER A 277 28.64 -0.45 6.40
CA SER A 277 29.92 -0.62 5.71
C SER A 277 30.15 -2.02 5.16
N ALA A 278 29.46 -3.02 5.70
CA ALA A 278 29.56 -4.43 5.27
C ALA A 278 28.65 -4.76 4.06
N ALA A 279 27.83 -3.82 3.60
CA ALA A 279 26.93 -4.05 2.48
C ALA A 279 27.60 -3.66 1.15
N LYS A 280 27.38 -4.45 0.12
CA LYS A 280 27.67 -4.04 -1.26
C LYS A 280 26.64 -3.00 -1.67
N GLN A 281 27.08 -1.79 -2.01
CA GLN A 281 26.23 -0.65 -2.25
C GLN A 281 26.33 -0.20 -3.71
N VAL A 282 25.18 -0.02 -4.34
CA VAL A 282 25.03 0.67 -5.62
C VAL A 282 24.18 1.92 -5.37
N ILE A 283 24.81 3.09 -5.41
CA ILE A 283 24.15 4.37 -5.20
C ILE A 283 24.22 5.14 -6.50
N ARG A 284 23.07 5.47 -7.05
CA ARG A 284 23.01 6.20 -8.31
C ARG A 284 21.95 7.32 -8.26
N PRO A 285 22.21 8.44 -8.95
CA PRO A 285 21.20 9.48 -9.08
C PRO A 285 20.02 8.98 -9.92
N LEU A 286 18.85 9.56 -9.68
CA LEU A 286 17.67 9.35 -10.51
C LEU A 286 18.00 9.69 -11.97
N ASN A 287 17.74 8.73 -12.86
CA ASN A 287 17.68 8.96 -14.30
C ASN A 287 16.20 9.12 -14.70
N PRO A 288 15.73 10.36 -14.92
CA PRO A 288 14.31 10.64 -15.12
C PRO A 288 13.71 9.99 -16.39
N GLU A 289 14.55 9.64 -17.35
CA GLU A 289 14.10 9.05 -18.61
C GLU A 289 13.95 7.51 -18.54
N VAL A 290 14.49 6.87 -17.49
CA VAL A 290 14.56 5.40 -17.41
C VAL A 290 13.98 4.86 -16.10
N ASP A 291 14.21 5.54 -14.97
CA ASP A 291 13.94 4.95 -13.67
C ASP A 291 12.45 4.84 -13.36
N ALA A 292 12.06 3.62 -13.02
CA ALA A 292 10.78 3.24 -12.46
C ALA A 292 10.93 2.88 -10.97
N PRO A 293 9.87 2.91 -10.16
CA PRO A 293 9.88 2.31 -8.84
C PRO A 293 10.36 0.86 -8.89
N PHE A 294 11.28 0.48 -8.01
CA PHE A 294 11.76 -0.91 -7.93
C PHE A 294 10.62 -1.91 -7.77
N PHE A 295 9.62 -1.48 -7.06
CA PHE A 295 8.41 -2.24 -6.80
C PHE A 295 7.51 -2.43 -8.03
N TYR A 296 7.69 -1.61 -9.08
CA TYR A 296 6.82 -1.55 -10.26
C TYR A 296 7.41 -2.21 -11.49
N ASP A 297 8.50 -2.96 -11.36
CA ASP A 297 9.07 -3.67 -12.50
C ASP A 297 8.18 -4.88 -12.86
N PRO A 298 7.41 -4.83 -13.96
CA PRO A 298 6.55 -5.93 -14.38
C PRO A 298 7.34 -7.15 -14.82
N THR A 299 8.67 -7.02 -15.07
CA THR A 299 9.56 -8.14 -15.40
C THR A 299 10.03 -8.88 -14.16
N GLN A 300 10.01 -8.24 -13.02
CA GLN A 300 10.11 -8.88 -11.73
C GLN A 300 8.74 -9.49 -11.39
N LYS A 301 8.33 -10.52 -12.15
CA LYS A 301 7.41 -11.49 -11.59
C LYS A 301 7.87 -11.70 -10.17
N ILE A 302 7.01 -11.34 -9.19
CA ILE A 302 7.21 -11.66 -7.79
C ILE A 302 7.94 -12.98 -7.76
N ARG A 303 9.25 -12.94 -7.61
CA ARG A 303 10.01 -14.16 -7.48
C ARG A 303 9.48 -14.74 -6.20
N LYS A 304 8.67 -15.77 -6.34
CA LYS A 304 8.14 -16.57 -5.24
C LYS A 304 9.29 -17.31 -4.58
N ASN A 305 10.16 -16.54 -3.99
CA ASN A 305 11.09 -17.00 -3.01
C ASN A 305 10.94 -16.03 -1.85
N PRO A 306 9.98 -16.31 -0.93
CA PRO A 306 9.73 -15.43 0.22
C PRO A 306 10.93 -15.33 1.17
N GLU A 307 12.01 -16.05 0.88
CA GLU A 307 13.17 -16.12 1.76
C GLU A 307 14.30 -15.14 1.40
N THR A 308 14.29 -14.44 0.27
CA THR A 308 15.47 -13.70 -0.18
C THR A 308 15.29 -12.26 -0.64
N ALA A 309 14.09 -11.78 -0.92
CA ALA A 309 13.86 -10.40 -1.37
C ALA A 309 12.81 -9.72 -0.49
N ILE A 310 13.18 -8.63 0.15
CA ILE A 310 12.28 -7.70 0.79
C ILE A 310 12.29 -6.44 -0.07
N ASP A 311 11.25 -6.25 -0.88
CA ASP A 311 11.01 -5.01 -1.58
C ASP A 311 10.35 -4.03 -0.60
N PHE A 312 10.93 -2.86 -0.45
CA PHE A 312 10.42 -1.76 0.36
C PHE A 312 9.83 -0.67 -0.51
#